data_f2a4de0d0b53034b84061bb2643d846b
#
_entry.id   f2a4de0d0b53034b84061bb2643d846b
#
_cell.length_a   1.000
_cell.length_b   1.000
_cell.length_c   1.000
_cell.angle_alpha   90.00
_cell.angle_beta   90.00
_cell.angle_gamma   90.00
#
_symmetry.space_group_name_H-M   'P 1'
#
loop_
_entity.id
_entity.type
_entity.pdbx_description
1 polymer ?
#
loop_
_entity_poly.entity_id
_entity_poly.type
_entity_poly.pdbx_seq_one_letter_code
_entity_poly.pdbx_strand_id
1 'polypeptide(L)'
;QANKSANINWVKDIYIEQEFDVLNDSVFLLKRDYMMSDFSLNKKDKSKGLYGKRTTMFKDYVFNETKSDAFYNQEINNYDKNIYSKTDDYWSENRQEKLNENEKGIYKLLDTLATVPKFKRIYNLVSILGSGYIEFNKFDFGDVFSTFGKNDVEGWRLRAGGRTYLGGNEPWRVQGYTAYGFKDDKFKYGFSGKWMINPKSRFIIGIGNRRDVEQIGVSLTTTNDVMGRSFASSSLFSSGDNSKLTSINLSNFFMSIEPRNNLNFKIGASYRTLESASPETFNLDYWVDKENNIKKADVSQSEIDFTVTYTPNRKTIGYGVERNEVTDVYSTLFLNYSKGIKGLFDSDFNYQKVQFYYRQPMLIGGLGRMFTTFEVGKTFGEVPLGLLNVVPGNQSYFTIENTYSLLDYYEFVTDTYASLHVEHNFNGKFFSRIPLFRKLNLREIVGAKAVWGEISDKNIALSASNINYVAPSNVYYEYSVGVGNIFKVFRIDFSWRGSYRDVPNANNFAIKGAFGFHF
;
A
#
# COMPACT_ATOMS: atom_id res chain seq x y z
N GLN A 1 -28.66 -14.12 -15.62
CA GLN A 1 -28.87 -12.76 -15.07
C GLN A 1 -28.22 -12.71 -13.70
N ALA A 2 -27.25 -11.81 -13.54
CA ALA A 2 -26.73 -11.53 -12.19
C ALA A 2 -27.89 -11.03 -11.32
N ASN A 3 -28.02 -11.58 -10.13
CA ASN A 3 -29.08 -11.22 -9.21
C ASN A 3 -29.03 -9.71 -8.96
N LYS A 4 -30.17 -9.03 -8.89
CA LYS A 4 -30.29 -7.58 -8.59
C LYS A 4 -29.62 -7.17 -7.26
N SER A 5 -29.23 -8.15 -6.44
CA SER A 5 -28.48 -7.96 -5.20
C SER A 5 -26.95 -7.93 -5.38
N ALA A 6 -26.41 -8.22 -6.56
CA ALA A 6 -24.97 -8.07 -6.81
C ALA A 6 -24.63 -6.59 -6.90
N ASN A 7 -24.02 -6.05 -5.86
CA ASN A 7 -23.61 -4.65 -5.75
C ASN A 7 -22.28 -4.40 -6.50
N ILE A 8 -22.26 -4.70 -7.80
CA ILE A 8 -21.12 -4.41 -8.66
C ILE A 8 -21.28 -3.00 -9.21
N ASN A 9 -20.33 -2.14 -8.92
CA ASN A 9 -20.29 -0.78 -9.47
C ASN A 9 -20.01 -0.82 -10.97
N TRP A 10 -20.57 0.13 -11.70
CA TRP A 10 -20.32 0.33 -13.15
C TRP A 10 -20.82 -0.78 -14.06
N VAL A 11 -21.23 -1.93 -13.54
CA VAL A 11 -21.79 -3.05 -14.29
C VAL A 11 -23.31 -3.01 -14.15
N LYS A 12 -23.97 -2.98 -15.30
CA LYS A 12 -25.43 -2.97 -15.38
C LYS A 12 -25.98 -4.37 -15.48
N ASP A 13 -25.47 -5.15 -16.43
CA ASP A 13 -25.85 -6.52 -16.69
C ASP A 13 -24.62 -7.38 -16.99
N ILE A 14 -24.67 -8.63 -16.57
CA ILE A 14 -23.69 -9.67 -16.92
C ILE A 14 -24.46 -10.82 -17.57
N TYR A 15 -24.02 -11.20 -18.76
CA TYR A 15 -24.50 -12.38 -19.46
C TYR A 15 -23.38 -13.41 -19.50
N ILE A 16 -23.70 -14.65 -19.11
CA ILE A 16 -22.77 -15.79 -19.14
C ILE A 16 -23.46 -16.92 -19.89
N GLU A 17 -22.73 -17.51 -20.84
CA GLU A 17 -23.11 -18.67 -21.61
C GLU A 17 -22.00 -19.70 -21.56
N GLN A 18 -22.33 -20.94 -21.21
CA GLN A 18 -21.36 -22.03 -21.11
C GLN A 18 -21.82 -23.20 -21.93
N GLU A 19 -20.94 -23.69 -22.78
CA GLU A 19 -21.12 -24.89 -23.57
C GLU A 19 -20.26 -26.01 -23.00
N PHE A 20 -20.83 -27.22 -22.93
CA PHE A 20 -20.17 -28.38 -22.38
C PHE A 20 -20.17 -29.51 -23.43
N ASP A 21 -19.04 -30.22 -23.55
CA ASP A 21 -18.97 -31.52 -24.16
C ASP A 21 -19.20 -32.62 -23.12
N VAL A 22 -19.73 -33.73 -23.52
CA VAL A 22 -19.99 -34.86 -22.62
C VAL A 22 -18.99 -35.98 -22.91
N LEU A 23 -18.19 -36.32 -21.88
CA LEU A 23 -17.26 -37.46 -21.95
C LEU A 23 -17.92 -38.71 -21.37
N ASN A 24 -17.93 -39.80 -22.12
CA ASN A 24 -18.47 -41.10 -21.70
C ASN A 24 -19.90 -41.03 -21.13
N ASP A 25 -20.76 -40.21 -21.73
CA ASP A 25 -22.17 -39.99 -21.38
C ASP A 25 -22.43 -39.58 -19.91
N SER A 26 -21.41 -39.23 -19.16
CA SER A 26 -21.55 -38.95 -17.70
C SER A 26 -20.80 -37.74 -17.19
N VAL A 27 -19.73 -37.30 -17.87
CA VAL A 27 -18.89 -36.18 -17.40
C VAL A 27 -19.03 -35.00 -18.33
N PHE A 28 -19.54 -33.88 -17.79
CA PHE A 28 -19.64 -32.62 -18.52
C PHE A 28 -18.30 -31.87 -18.44
N LEU A 29 -17.69 -31.61 -19.60
CA LEU A 29 -16.44 -30.87 -19.74
C LEU A 29 -16.73 -29.50 -20.36
N LEU A 30 -16.30 -28.43 -19.71
CA LEU A 30 -16.52 -27.08 -20.23
C LEU A 30 -15.74 -26.87 -21.51
N LYS A 31 -16.43 -26.64 -22.62
CA LYS A 31 -15.85 -26.39 -23.93
C LYS A 31 -15.65 -24.93 -24.24
N ARG A 32 -16.65 -24.13 -23.92
CA ARG A 32 -16.66 -22.68 -24.16
C ARG A 32 -17.30 -21.93 -23.01
N ASP A 33 -16.67 -20.88 -22.55
CA ASP A 33 -17.20 -19.92 -21.59
C ASP A 33 -17.24 -18.54 -22.24
N TYR A 34 -18.44 -18.01 -22.46
CA TYR A 34 -18.65 -16.69 -22.99
C TYR A 34 -19.24 -15.79 -21.91
N MET A 35 -18.60 -14.66 -21.66
CA MET A 35 -19.08 -13.65 -20.74
C MET A 35 -19.19 -12.29 -21.44
N MET A 36 -20.32 -11.63 -21.27
CA MET A 36 -20.53 -10.25 -21.68
C MET A 36 -20.95 -9.41 -20.48
N SER A 37 -20.24 -8.32 -20.25
CA SER A 37 -20.55 -7.34 -19.20
C SER A 37 -20.92 -6.01 -19.82
N ASP A 38 -22.06 -5.45 -19.42
CA ASP A 38 -22.51 -4.10 -19.81
C ASP A 38 -21.98 -3.10 -18.75
N PHE A 39 -20.96 -2.33 -19.14
CA PHE A 39 -20.40 -1.26 -18.32
C PHE A 39 -21.08 0.06 -18.64
N SER A 40 -21.78 0.65 -17.68
CA SER A 40 -22.48 1.91 -17.84
C SER A 40 -22.31 2.82 -16.62
N LEU A 41 -21.97 4.09 -16.88
CA LEU A 41 -21.93 5.13 -15.85
C LEU A 41 -23.34 5.47 -15.36
N ASN A 42 -24.35 5.35 -16.22
CA ASN A 42 -25.74 5.64 -15.92
C ASN A 42 -26.62 4.42 -16.20
N LYS A 43 -27.15 3.80 -15.15
CA LYS A 43 -28.05 2.64 -15.25
C LYS A 43 -29.36 2.91 -16.01
N LYS A 44 -29.75 4.17 -16.20
CA LYS A 44 -31.00 4.56 -16.88
C LYS A 44 -30.85 4.70 -18.39
N ASP A 45 -29.65 4.95 -18.89
CA ASP A 45 -29.42 5.18 -20.32
C ASP A 45 -29.04 3.85 -20.99
N LYS A 46 -29.96 3.29 -21.76
CA LYS A 46 -29.79 2.02 -22.48
C LYS A 46 -28.86 2.13 -23.69
N SER A 47 -28.54 3.33 -24.15
CA SER A 47 -27.89 3.55 -25.45
C SER A 47 -26.38 3.82 -25.36
N LYS A 48 -25.82 3.98 -24.14
CA LYS A 48 -24.42 4.43 -23.94
C LYS A 48 -23.60 3.51 -23.03
N GLY A 49 -23.71 2.20 -23.20
CA GLY A 49 -22.89 1.21 -22.47
C GLY A 49 -21.63 0.82 -23.25
N LEU A 50 -20.59 0.43 -22.54
CA LEU A 50 -19.42 -0.26 -23.07
C LEU A 50 -19.58 -1.75 -22.77
N TYR A 51 -19.60 -2.58 -23.81
CA TYR A 51 -19.71 -4.04 -23.65
C TYR A 51 -18.33 -4.68 -23.63
N GLY A 52 -17.93 -5.22 -22.48
CA GLY A 52 -16.78 -6.11 -22.37
C GLY A 52 -17.19 -7.53 -22.68
N LYS A 53 -16.53 -8.17 -23.67
CA LYS A 53 -16.78 -9.55 -24.05
C LYS A 53 -15.53 -10.39 -23.86
N ARG A 54 -15.70 -11.60 -23.31
CA ARG A 54 -14.63 -12.57 -23.15
C ARG A 54 -15.12 -13.94 -23.60
N THR A 55 -14.39 -14.58 -24.50
CA THR A 55 -14.58 -15.96 -24.88
C THR A 55 -13.37 -16.76 -24.44
N THR A 56 -13.58 -17.82 -23.68
CA THR A 56 -12.55 -18.76 -23.27
C THR A 56 -12.89 -20.14 -23.81
N MET A 57 -11.95 -20.75 -24.52
CA MET A 57 -12.11 -22.08 -25.11
C MET A 57 -11.25 -23.08 -24.34
N PHE A 58 -11.79 -24.26 -24.11
CA PHE A 58 -11.13 -25.36 -23.39
C PHE A 58 -11.08 -26.56 -24.28
N LYS A 59 -9.92 -27.23 -24.34
CA LYS A 59 -9.69 -28.46 -25.09
C LYS A 59 -8.56 -29.26 -24.46
N ASP A 60 -8.35 -30.48 -24.97
CA ASP A 60 -7.22 -31.34 -24.61
C ASP A 60 -7.16 -31.60 -23.09
N TYR A 61 -8.31 -31.96 -22.51
CA TYR A 61 -8.41 -32.30 -21.10
C TYR A 61 -7.57 -33.52 -20.76
N VAL A 62 -6.71 -33.40 -19.75
CA VAL A 62 -5.87 -34.48 -19.23
C VAL A 62 -6.31 -34.82 -17.83
N PHE A 63 -6.57 -36.10 -17.54
CA PHE A 63 -7.04 -36.58 -16.25
C PHE A 63 -5.98 -37.42 -15.56
N ASN A 64 -5.93 -37.35 -14.25
CA ASN A 64 -5.08 -38.21 -13.40
C ASN A 64 -3.57 -38.13 -13.70
N GLU A 65 -3.11 -37.03 -14.30
CA GLU A 65 -1.69 -36.78 -14.52
C GLU A 65 -1.17 -35.84 -13.45
N THR A 66 -0.29 -36.34 -12.60
CA THR A 66 0.38 -35.50 -11.57
C THR A 66 1.55 -34.77 -12.21
N LYS A 67 1.53 -33.46 -12.14
CA LYS A 67 2.65 -32.60 -12.56
C LYS A 67 3.64 -32.42 -11.41
N SER A 68 4.84 -31.96 -11.73
CA SER A 68 5.87 -31.66 -10.73
C SER A 68 5.47 -30.47 -9.82
N ASP A 69 6.03 -30.39 -8.62
CA ASP A 69 5.85 -29.26 -7.72
C ASP A 69 6.21 -27.92 -8.38
N ALA A 70 7.21 -27.92 -9.27
CA ALA A 70 7.59 -26.75 -10.05
C ALA A 70 6.45 -26.24 -10.94
N PHE A 71 5.64 -27.14 -11.52
CA PHE A 71 4.46 -26.77 -12.31
C PHE A 71 3.39 -26.10 -11.44
N TYR A 72 3.08 -26.67 -10.27
CA TYR A 72 2.05 -26.12 -9.38
C TYR A 72 2.49 -24.83 -8.66
N ASN A 73 3.79 -24.62 -8.53
CA ASN A 73 4.37 -23.41 -7.92
C ASN A 73 4.68 -22.31 -8.94
N GLN A 74 4.34 -22.48 -10.22
CA GLN A 74 4.47 -21.42 -11.23
C GLN A 74 3.50 -20.26 -10.97
N GLU A 75 3.84 -19.09 -11.49
CA GLU A 75 2.89 -17.98 -11.59
C GLU A 75 1.68 -18.41 -12.46
N ILE A 76 0.47 -18.06 -12.02
CA ILE A 76 -0.77 -18.47 -12.71
C ILE A 76 -0.80 -18.04 -14.17
N ASN A 77 -0.17 -16.91 -14.47
CA ASN A 77 -0.07 -16.36 -15.82
C ASN A 77 1.39 -16.39 -16.28
N ASN A 78 1.90 -17.58 -16.56
CA ASN A 78 3.21 -17.74 -17.15
C ASN A 78 3.10 -17.56 -18.69
N TYR A 79 3.25 -16.32 -19.13
CA TYR A 79 3.22 -15.99 -20.55
C TYR A 79 4.60 -16.16 -21.20
N ASP A 80 4.62 -16.57 -22.46
CA ASP A 80 5.82 -16.46 -23.29
C ASP A 80 6.32 -15.00 -23.27
N LYS A 81 7.63 -14.81 -23.05
CA LYS A 81 8.25 -13.48 -23.01
C LYS A 81 7.94 -12.62 -24.25
N ASN A 82 7.70 -13.28 -25.38
CA ASN A 82 7.41 -12.64 -26.65
C ASN A 82 5.92 -12.57 -26.98
N ILE A 83 5.01 -12.84 -26.03
CA ILE A 83 3.56 -12.91 -26.31
C ILE A 83 3.00 -11.63 -26.92
N TYR A 84 3.53 -10.47 -26.50
CA TYR A 84 3.11 -9.16 -27.00
C TYR A 84 3.77 -8.74 -28.31
N SER A 85 4.75 -9.51 -28.80
CA SER A 85 5.43 -9.27 -30.07
C SER A 85 5.08 -10.30 -31.16
N LYS A 86 4.10 -11.16 -30.88
CA LYS A 86 3.58 -12.12 -31.86
C LYS A 86 2.83 -11.38 -32.96
N THR A 87 3.01 -11.84 -34.20
CA THR A 87 2.37 -11.26 -35.39
C THR A 87 0.89 -11.63 -35.49
N ASP A 88 0.14 -10.93 -36.30
CA ASP A 88 -1.27 -11.24 -36.58
C ASP A 88 -1.41 -12.61 -37.23
N ASP A 89 -0.44 -13.03 -38.04
CA ASP A 89 -0.42 -14.38 -38.64
C ASP A 89 -0.32 -15.45 -37.55
N TYR A 90 0.59 -15.28 -36.60
CA TYR A 90 0.68 -16.19 -35.46
C TYR A 90 -0.66 -16.33 -34.74
N TRP A 91 -1.34 -15.22 -34.46
CA TRP A 91 -2.63 -15.24 -33.77
C TRP A 91 -3.73 -15.84 -34.63
N SER A 92 -3.70 -15.63 -35.96
CA SER A 92 -4.70 -16.22 -36.88
C SER A 92 -4.60 -17.74 -36.95
N GLU A 93 -3.38 -18.28 -36.84
CA GLU A 93 -3.13 -19.74 -36.87
C GLU A 93 -3.38 -20.40 -35.52
N ASN A 94 -3.09 -19.70 -34.40
CA ASN A 94 -3.14 -20.29 -33.07
C ASN A 94 -4.46 -20.04 -32.33
N ARG A 95 -5.36 -19.20 -32.84
CA ARG A 95 -6.70 -19.06 -32.27
C ARG A 95 -7.54 -20.34 -32.51
N GLN A 96 -8.20 -20.80 -31.45
CA GLN A 96 -9.10 -21.95 -31.53
C GLN A 96 -10.37 -21.65 -32.32
N GLU A 97 -10.80 -20.39 -32.36
CA GLU A 97 -11.95 -19.89 -33.10
C GLU A 97 -11.53 -18.67 -33.94
N LYS A 98 -11.97 -18.63 -35.21
CA LYS A 98 -11.70 -17.50 -36.10
C LYS A 98 -12.51 -16.29 -35.66
N LEU A 99 -11.89 -15.10 -35.68
CA LEU A 99 -12.60 -13.84 -35.41
C LEU A 99 -13.72 -13.64 -36.46
N ASN A 100 -14.88 -13.29 -35.95
CA ASN A 100 -15.98 -12.84 -36.82
C ASN A 100 -15.76 -11.36 -37.24
N GLU A 101 -16.57 -10.87 -38.19
CA GLU A 101 -16.40 -9.51 -38.75
C GLU A 101 -16.58 -8.40 -37.71
N ASN A 102 -17.45 -8.61 -36.72
CA ASN A 102 -17.63 -7.64 -35.63
C ASN A 102 -16.40 -7.58 -34.73
N GLU A 103 -15.77 -8.72 -34.44
CA GLU A 103 -14.56 -8.78 -33.62
C GLU A 103 -13.36 -8.15 -34.34
N LYS A 104 -13.19 -8.42 -35.65
CA LYS A 104 -12.19 -7.73 -36.48
C LYS A 104 -12.41 -6.21 -36.49
N GLY A 105 -13.70 -5.80 -36.52
CA GLY A 105 -14.08 -4.39 -36.45
C GLY A 105 -13.67 -3.73 -35.10
N ILE A 106 -13.70 -4.48 -34.00
CA ILE A 106 -13.29 -3.99 -32.67
C ILE A 106 -11.79 -3.68 -32.64
N TYR A 107 -10.93 -4.54 -33.21
CA TYR A 107 -9.48 -4.27 -33.29
C TYR A 107 -9.21 -2.97 -34.05
N LYS A 108 -9.81 -2.78 -35.22
CA LYS A 108 -9.70 -1.53 -35.99
C LYS A 108 -10.23 -0.31 -35.22
N LEU A 109 -11.31 -0.50 -34.48
CA LEU A 109 -11.89 0.57 -33.66
C LEU A 109 -10.95 0.97 -32.51
N LEU A 110 -10.30 0.00 -31.84
CA LEU A 110 -9.34 0.27 -30.75
C LEU A 110 -8.13 1.04 -31.27
N ASP A 111 -7.58 0.66 -32.42
CA ASP A 111 -6.49 1.38 -33.07
C ASP A 111 -6.89 2.82 -33.39
N THR A 112 -8.11 3.00 -33.92
CA THR A 112 -8.67 4.34 -34.20
C THR A 112 -8.88 5.14 -32.93
N LEU A 113 -9.45 4.54 -31.87
CA LEU A 113 -9.69 5.21 -30.59
C LEU A 113 -8.38 5.71 -29.96
N ALA A 114 -7.31 4.94 -30.08
CA ALA A 114 -5.99 5.34 -29.63
C ALA A 114 -5.45 6.60 -30.31
N THR A 115 -5.98 6.98 -31.45
CA THR A 115 -5.61 8.24 -32.17
C THR A 115 -6.51 9.43 -31.83
N VAL A 116 -7.72 9.20 -31.26
CA VAL A 116 -8.70 10.26 -30.96
C VAL A 116 -8.27 11.10 -29.77
N PRO A 117 -8.03 12.44 -29.94
CA PRO A 117 -7.49 13.28 -28.85
C PRO A 117 -8.39 13.33 -27.60
N LYS A 118 -9.71 13.30 -27.77
CA LYS A 118 -10.66 13.28 -26.65
C LYS A 118 -10.58 11.99 -25.84
N PHE A 119 -10.43 10.86 -26.51
CA PHE A 119 -10.23 9.56 -25.84
C PHE A 119 -8.91 9.52 -25.08
N LYS A 120 -7.82 9.97 -25.72
CA LYS A 120 -6.51 10.09 -25.05
C LYS A 120 -6.56 10.92 -23.78
N ARG A 121 -7.23 12.07 -23.80
CA ARG A 121 -7.37 12.92 -22.60
C ARG A 121 -8.10 12.21 -21.46
N ILE A 122 -9.21 11.54 -21.77
CA ILE A 122 -9.98 10.80 -20.77
C ILE A 122 -9.17 9.62 -20.25
N TYR A 123 -8.54 8.85 -21.12
CA TYR A 123 -7.68 7.74 -20.75
C TYR A 123 -6.54 8.20 -19.83
N ASN A 124 -5.79 9.23 -20.22
CA ASN A 124 -4.70 9.78 -19.42
C ASN A 124 -5.19 10.30 -18.07
N LEU A 125 -6.34 10.96 -18.01
CA LEU A 125 -6.92 11.42 -16.74
C LEU A 125 -7.26 10.23 -15.81
N VAL A 126 -7.88 9.20 -16.34
CA VAL A 126 -8.22 7.99 -15.57
C VAL A 126 -6.96 7.25 -15.13
N SER A 127 -5.95 7.15 -16.02
CA SER A 127 -4.64 6.58 -15.69
C SER A 127 -3.94 7.35 -14.57
N ILE A 128 -3.90 8.68 -14.65
CA ILE A 128 -3.31 9.53 -13.60
C ILE A 128 -4.05 9.37 -12.27
N LEU A 129 -5.39 9.35 -12.29
CA LEU A 129 -6.18 9.15 -11.07
C LEU A 129 -5.99 7.77 -10.45
N GLY A 130 -5.76 6.75 -11.27
CA GLY A 130 -5.54 5.38 -10.80
C GLY A 130 -4.11 5.09 -10.38
N SER A 131 -3.11 5.58 -11.14
CA SER A 131 -1.69 5.29 -10.91
C SER A 131 -0.95 6.36 -10.08
N GLY A 132 -1.45 7.59 -10.08
CA GLY A 132 -0.74 8.76 -9.56
C GLY A 132 0.38 9.28 -10.47
N TYR A 133 0.50 8.75 -11.70
CA TYR A 133 1.60 9.11 -12.60
C TYR A 133 1.13 9.55 -13.98
N ILE A 134 1.88 10.46 -14.57
CA ILE A 134 1.76 10.83 -15.99
C ILE A 134 2.75 9.97 -16.77
N GLU A 135 2.22 9.08 -17.59
CA GLU A 135 3.00 8.10 -18.33
C GLU A 135 3.62 8.71 -19.60
N PHE A 136 4.92 8.59 -19.73
CA PHE A 136 5.68 8.86 -20.95
C PHE A 136 6.31 7.55 -21.43
N ASN A 137 6.91 7.58 -22.62
CA ASN A 137 7.62 6.40 -23.12
C ASN A 137 8.82 6.08 -22.21
N LYS A 138 8.74 4.97 -21.47
CA LYS A 138 9.75 4.43 -20.52
C LYS A 138 10.03 5.31 -19.28
N PHE A 139 9.21 6.29 -19.02
CA PHE A 139 9.32 7.16 -17.87
C PHE A 139 7.94 7.63 -17.40
N ASP A 140 7.69 7.54 -16.10
CA ASP A 140 6.50 8.09 -15.48
C ASP A 140 6.86 9.30 -14.62
N PHE A 141 6.25 10.43 -14.88
CA PHE A 141 6.37 11.61 -14.03
C PHE A 141 5.33 11.55 -12.89
N GLY A 142 5.74 11.80 -11.68
CA GLY A 142 4.87 11.79 -10.49
C GLY A 142 5.66 11.40 -9.24
N ASP A 143 5.02 11.05 -8.15
CA ASP A 143 3.60 10.94 -7.89
C ASP A 143 2.92 12.34 -7.92
N VAL A 144 1.87 12.53 -8.73
CA VAL A 144 1.21 13.83 -8.91
C VAL A 144 0.46 14.30 -7.66
N PHE A 145 -0.02 13.35 -6.82
CA PHE A 145 -0.72 13.66 -5.58
C PHE A 145 0.19 14.23 -4.50
N SER A 146 1.51 14.06 -4.65
CA SER A 146 2.53 14.62 -3.76
C SER A 146 3.27 15.81 -4.35
N THR A 147 2.86 16.29 -5.54
CA THR A 147 3.47 17.47 -6.18
C THR A 147 3.34 18.70 -5.32
N PHE A 148 2.19 18.91 -4.72
CA PHE A 148 1.94 19.97 -3.76
C PHE A 148 1.68 19.39 -2.37
N GLY A 149 2.28 19.98 -1.35
CA GLY A 149 2.08 19.61 0.04
C GLY A 149 2.10 20.83 0.93
N LYS A 150 1.61 20.67 2.16
CA LYS A 150 1.65 21.69 3.20
C LYS A 150 1.83 21.02 4.56
N ASN A 151 2.76 21.51 5.37
CA ASN A 151 2.91 21.19 6.78
C ASN A 151 3.48 22.40 7.53
N ASP A 152 3.49 22.34 8.86
CA ASP A 152 3.87 23.49 9.69
C ASP A 152 5.37 23.78 9.67
N VAL A 153 6.20 22.82 9.28
CA VAL A 153 7.66 22.96 9.15
C VAL A 153 8.03 23.59 7.82
N GLU A 154 7.59 23.01 6.70
CA GLU A 154 7.97 23.42 5.34
C GLU A 154 7.10 24.56 4.79
N GLY A 155 5.94 24.82 5.42
CA GLY A 155 4.91 25.66 4.83
C GLY A 155 4.34 24.98 3.57
N TRP A 156 4.30 25.70 2.47
CA TRP A 156 4.06 25.09 1.17
C TRP A 156 5.29 24.28 0.72
N ARG A 157 5.02 23.16 0.06
CA ARG A 157 6.03 22.29 -0.51
C ARG A 157 5.68 21.97 -1.97
N LEU A 158 6.67 22.13 -2.83
CA LEU A 158 6.60 21.70 -4.22
C LEU A 158 7.53 20.52 -4.44
N ARG A 159 7.03 19.43 -5.04
CA ARG A 159 7.79 18.23 -5.36
C ARG A 159 7.67 17.88 -6.84
N ALA A 160 8.79 17.51 -7.45
CA ALA A 160 8.86 16.93 -8.78
C ALA A 160 9.63 15.61 -8.72
N GLY A 161 9.11 14.58 -9.36
CA GLY A 161 9.74 13.28 -9.34
C GLY A 161 9.28 12.39 -10.48
N GLY A 162 9.77 11.16 -10.48
CA GLY A 162 9.38 10.17 -11.45
C GLY A 162 10.09 8.85 -11.25
N ARG A 163 9.75 7.92 -12.12
CA ARG A 163 10.30 6.58 -12.14
C ARG A 163 10.48 6.11 -13.57
N THR A 164 11.45 5.24 -13.80
CA THR A 164 11.47 4.50 -15.05
C THR A 164 10.24 3.62 -15.08
N TYR A 165 9.43 3.78 -16.12
CA TYR A 165 8.29 2.90 -16.34
C TYR A 165 8.63 1.88 -17.38
N LEU A 166 8.27 0.71 -17.04
CA LEU A 166 8.88 -0.40 -17.67
C LEU A 166 7.91 -1.56 -17.77
N GLY A 167 6.66 -1.33 -17.61
CA GLY A 167 5.68 -2.42 -17.55
C GLY A 167 6.03 -3.41 -16.42
N GLY A 168 5.49 -4.62 -16.48
CA GLY A 168 5.71 -5.66 -15.47
C GLY A 168 6.97 -6.52 -15.70
N ASN A 169 7.80 -6.26 -16.72
CA ASN A 169 8.81 -7.23 -17.18
C ASN A 169 10.25 -6.73 -17.14
N GLU A 170 10.50 -5.49 -16.72
CA GLU A 170 11.85 -4.96 -16.70
C GLU A 170 12.65 -5.44 -15.47
N PRO A 171 13.93 -5.83 -15.66
CA PRO A 171 14.75 -6.35 -14.57
C PRO A 171 15.30 -5.26 -13.64
N TRP A 172 15.11 -3.99 -13.94
CA TRP A 172 15.61 -2.87 -13.17
C TRP A 172 14.59 -1.74 -13.04
N ARG A 173 14.73 -0.92 -12.02
CA ARG A 173 13.94 0.26 -11.79
C ARG A 173 14.76 1.33 -11.10
N VAL A 174 14.67 2.55 -11.60
CA VAL A 174 15.19 3.76 -10.95
C VAL A 174 14.03 4.70 -10.70
N GLN A 175 14.00 5.29 -9.52
CA GLN A 175 13.01 6.31 -9.16
C GLN A 175 13.65 7.38 -8.30
N GLY A 176 13.10 8.58 -8.36
CA GLY A 176 13.60 9.68 -7.56
C GLY A 176 12.71 10.91 -7.59
N TYR A 177 12.97 11.81 -6.68
CA TYR A 177 12.31 13.12 -6.62
C TYR A 177 13.22 14.17 -6.01
N THR A 178 12.88 15.42 -6.29
CA THR A 178 13.33 16.59 -5.54
C THR A 178 12.14 17.37 -5.02
N ALA A 179 12.28 18.04 -3.88
CA ALA A 179 11.25 18.88 -3.33
C ALA A 179 11.86 20.11 -2.64
N TYR A 180 11.07 21.18 -2.56
CA TYR A 180 11.46 22.42 -1.91
C TYR A 180 10.37 22.88 -0.95
N GLY A 181 10.74 23.17 0.28
CA GLY A 181 9.86 23.77 1.29
C GLY A 181 10.08 25.28 1.32
N PHE A 182 8.99 26.04 1.21
CA PHE A 182 9.06 27.49 1.10
C PHE A 182 9.24 28.23 2.44
N LYS A 183 8.96 27.56 3.57
CA LYS A 183 9.12 28.15 4.90
C LYS A 183 10.49 27.85 5.50
N ASP A 184 10.98 26.63 5.29
CA ASP A 184 12.28 26.18 5.81
C ASP A 184 13.44 26.42 4.84
N ASP A 185 13.15 26.91 3.62
CA ASP A 185 14.10 27.22 2.53
C ASP A 185 15.10 26.08 2.23
N LYS A 186 14.63 24.82 2.34
CA LYS A 186 15.48 23.63 2.15
C LYS A 186 15.04 22.79 0.98
N PHE A 187 16.04 22.31 0.22
CA PHE A 187 15.84 21.24 -0.76
C PHE A 187 15.87 19.87 -0.08
N LYS A 188 14.96 19.03 -0.51
CA LYS A 188 14.85 17.62 -0.14
C LYS A 188 14.92 16.77 -1.40
N TYR A 189 15.35 15.55 -1.26
CA TYR A 189 15.44 14.63 -2.39
C TYR A 189 15.35 13.18 -1.91
N GLY A 190 15.02 12.31 -2.83
CA GLY A 190 15.12 10.86 -2.66
C GLY A 190 15.41 10.20 -4.00
N PHE A 191 16.23 9.18 -3.98
CA PHE A 191 16.43 8.31 -5.12
C PHE A 191 16.58 6.87 -4.67
N SER A 192 16.15 5.94 -5.51
CA SER A 192 16.42 4.51 -5.33
C SER A 192 16.55 3.82 -6.66
N GLY A 193 17.41 2.79 -6.68
CA GLY A 193 17.59 1.87 -7.78
C GLY A 193 17.44 0.44 -7.31
N LYS A 194 16.79 -0.40 -8.13
CA LYS A 194 16.65 -1.84 -7.92
C LYS A 194 17.07 -2.56 -9.19
N TRP A 195 17.75 -3.68 -9.04
CA TRP A 195 18.14 -4.53 -10.14
C TRP A 195 17.96 -6.00 -9.78
N MET A 196 17.20 -6.71 -10.60
CA MET A 196 17.01 -8.15 -10.49
C MET A 196 18.10 -8.88 -11.29
N ILE A 197 19.06 -9.44 -10.57
CA ILE A 197 20.23 -10.14 -11.16
C ILE A 197 19.82 -11.52 -11.65
N ASN A 198 19.00 -12.24 -10.86
CA ASN A 198 18.56 -13.58 -11.19
C ASN A 198 17.02 -13.67 -11.17
N PRO A 199 16.37 -13.79 -12.33
CA PRO A 199 14.91 -13.91 -12.41
C PRO A 199 14.33 -15.18 -11.79
N LYS A 200 15.08 -16.30 -11.78
CA LYS A 200 14.57 -17.60 -11.28
C LYS A 200 14.34 -17.58 -9.77
N SER A 201 15.28 -17.04 -9.03
CA SER A 201 15.20 -16.90 -7.57
C SER A 201 14.77 -15.50 -7.15
N ARG A 202 14.47 -14.62 -8.13
CA ARG A 202 14.22 -13.19 -7.91
C ARG A 202 15.27 -12.54 -7.01
N PHE A 203 16.55 -12.82 -7.28
CA PHE A 203 17.62 -12.17 -6.56
C PHE A 203 17.74 -10.73 -7.01
N ILE A 204 17.38 -9.82 -6.11
CA ILE A 204 17.31 -8.37 -6.33
C ILE A 204 18.29 -7.69 -5.41
N ILE A 205 19.04 -6.75 -5.94
CA ILE A 205 19.83 -5.79 -5.16
C ILE A 205 19.20 -4.41 -5.30
N GLY A 206 19.31 -3.60 -4.27
CA GLY A 206 18.81 -2.23 -4.29
C GLY A 206 19.64 -1.31 -3.43
N ILE A 207 19.67 -0.05 -3.85
CA ILE A 207 20.35 1.04 -3.16
C ILE A 207 19.48 2.28 -3.20
N GLY A 208 19.60 3.12 -2.19
CA GLY A 208 18.93 4.42 -2.20
C GLY A 208 19.46 5.37 -1.15
N ASN A 209 19.13 6.63 -1.36
CA ASN A 209 19.36 7.68 -0.38
C ASN A 209 18.18 8.65 -0.39
N ARG A 210 17.81 9.16 0.77
CA ARG A 210 16.77 10.16 0.95
C ARG A 210 17.16 11.17 2.02
N ARG A 211 17.02 12.45 1.69
CA ARG A 211 17.02 13.55 2.64
C ARG A 211 15.67 14.25 2.59
N ASP A 212 14.90 14.14 3.67
CA ASP A 212 13.52 14.64 3.70
C ASP A 212 13.07 14.94 5.13
N VAL A 213 11.83 15.40 5.26
CA VAL A 213 11.16 15.64 6.55
C VAL A 213 10.03 14.65 6.70
N GLU A 214 9.97 13.94 7.82
CA GLU A 214 8.94 12.95 8.08
C GLU A 214 8.55 12.83 9.55
N GLN A 215 7.43 12.19 9.81
CA GLN A 215 7.08 11.72 11.15
C GLN A 215 7.82 10.41 11.42
N ILE A 216 8.42 10.27 12.59
CA ILE A 216 8.96 8.99 13.08
C ILE A 216 7.79 8.07 13.47
N GLY A 217 7.99 6.75 13.38
CA GLY A 217 7.02 5.75 13.84
C GLY A 217 5.98 5.36 12.79
N VAL A 218 6.22 5.64 11.52
CA VAL A 218 5.40 5.12 10.43
C VAL A 218 5.58 3.59 10.32
N SER A 219 4.55 2.92 9.84
CA SER A 219 4.44 1.47 9.72
C SER A 219 5.76 0.72 9.48
N LEU A 220 5.91 -0.37 10.18
CA LEU A 220 7.00 -1.33 10.10
C LEU A 220 7.38 -1.72 8.66
N THR A 221 6.38 -1.91 7.80
CA THR A 221 6.58 -2.34 6.42
C THR A 221 7.28 -1.30 5.55
N THR A 222 7.39 -0.05 6.02
CA THR A 222 7.98 1.07 5.27
C THR A 222 9.21 1.69 5.95
N THR A 223 9.58 1.25 7.14
CA THR A 223 10.61 1.90 7.97
C THR A 223 11.98 2.05 7.28
N ASN A 224 12.36 1.10 6.44
CA ASN A 224 13.63 1.11 5.71
C ASN A 224 13.45 1.32 4.19
N ASP A 225 12.27 1.71 3.75
CA ASP A 225 12.05 2.09 2.36
C ASP A 225 12.43 3.56 2.14
N VAL A 226 13.49 3.79 1.37
CA VAL A 226 13.96 5.14 1.02
C VAL A 226 12.89 5.97 0.32
N MET A 227 11.99 5.32 -0.43
CA MET A 227 10.90 6.00 -1.12
C MET A 227 9.60 6.00 -0.32
N GLY A 228 9.55 5.19 0.76
CA GLY A 228 8.40 5.07 1.65
C GLY A 228 8.28 6.28 2.55
N ARG A 229 7.51 7.25 2.13
CA ARG A 229 7.26 8.47 2.87
C ARG A 229 5.91 8.44 3.58
N SER A 230 5.85 9.02 4.77
CA SER A 230 4.55 9.31 5.39
C SER A 230 3.76 10.29 4.52
N PHE A 231 2.69 9.81 3.92
CA PHE A 231 1.77 10.63 3.12
C PHE A 231 1.15 11.76 3.97
N ALA A 232 0.96 11.51 5.26
CA ALA A 232 0.35 12.45 6.20
C ALA A 232 1.20 13.70 6.44
N SER A 233 2.52 13.60 6.40
CA SER A 233 3.42 14.70 6.76
C SER A 233 3.63 15.74 5.67
N SER A 234 3.12 15.55 4.47
CA SER A 234 3.38 16.45 3.34
C SER A 234 2.34 16.44 2.23
N SER A 235 1.12 16.03 2.52
CA SER A 235 0.02 16.15 1.57
C SER A 235 -0.71 17.49 1.75
N LEU A 236 -1.43 17.94 0.72
CA LEU A 236 -2.36 19.07 0.81
C LEU A 236 -3.50 18.84 1.83
N PHE A 237 -3.69 17.59 2.21
CA PHE A 237 -4.78 17.13 3.05
C PHE A 237 -4.34 16.88 4.50
N SER A 238 -3.20 17.47 4.91
CA SER A 238 -2.79 17.46 6.32
C SER A 238 -3.77 18.25 7.18
N SER A 239 -4.02 17.79 8.39
CA SER A 239 -4.89 18.41 9.39
C SER A 239 -4.23 18.31 10.76
N GLY A 240 -4.60 19.18 11.69
CA GLY A 240 -4.01 19.21 13.04
C GLY A 240 -2.59 19.77 13.06
N ASP A 241 -1.87 19.52 14.17
CA ASP A 241 -0.49 20.00 14.38
C ASP A 241 0.51 19.07 13.67
N ASN A 242 1.12 19.58 12.62
CA ASN A 242 2.17 18.91 11.85
C ASN A 242 3.56 19.53 12.10
N SER A 243 3.77 20.23 13.20
CA SER A 243 5.05 20.86 13.54
C SER A 243 6.11 19.85 14.02
N LYS A 244 5.67 18.71 14.57
CA LYS A 244 6.55 17.69 15.15
C LYS A 244 7.08 16.74 14.08
N LEU A 245 7.91 17.24 13.19
CA LEU A 245 8.53 16.46 12.14
C LEU A 245 10.04 16.33 12.37
N THR A 246 10.60 15.26 11.84
CA THR A 246 12.01 14.91 11.90
C THR A 246 12.65 15.07 10.53
N SER A 247 13.77 15.76 10.47
CA SER A 247 14.67 15.77 9.33
C SER A 247 15.44 14.44 9.31
N ILE A 248 15.36 13.72 8.23
CA ILE A 248 16.04 12.44 8.05
C ILE A 248 16.98 12.48 6.84
N ASN A 249 18.18 11.95 7.01
CA ASN A 249 19.04 11.53 5.90
C ASN A 249 19.27 10.03 6.04
N LEU A 250 18.71 9.24 5.11
CA LEU A 250 18.72 7.79 5.13
C LEU A 250 19.41 7.26 3.88
N SER A 251 20.49 6.54 4.05
CA SER A 251 21.10 5.69 3.02
C SER A 251 20.79 4.24 3.29
N ASN A 252 20.44 3.47 2.29
CA ASN A 252 20.23 2.05 2.42
C ASN A 252 20.80 1.24 1.24
N PHE A 253 21.15 0.03 1.55
CA PHE A 253 21.47 -1.03 0.60
C PHE A 253 20.74 -2.29 1.02
N PHE A 254 20.22 -3.06 0.08
CA PHE A 254 19.61 -4.35 0.41
C PHE A 254 19.84 -5.39 -0.68
N MET A 255 19.77 -6.63 -0.27
CA MET A 255 19.67 -7.81 -1.12
C MET A 255 18.44 -8.60 -0.73
N SER A 256 17.68 -9.08 -1.70
CA SER A 256 16.52 -9.94 -1.44
C SER A 256 16.48 -11.11 -2.40
N ILE A 257 15.90 -12.21 -1.94
CA ILE A 257 15.73 -13.44 -2.71
C ILE A 257 14.37 -14.05 -2.40
N GLU A 258 13.74 -14.63 -3.41
CA GLU A 258 12.48 -15.37 -3.31
C GLU A 258 12.73 -16.83 -3.71
N PRO A 259 13.21 -17.69 -2.79
CA PRO A 259 13.56 -19.08 -3.09
C PRO A 259 12.34 -19.95 -3.39
N ARG A 260 11.19 -19.55 -2.89
CA ARG A 260 9.87 -20.14 -3.15
C ARG A 260 8.86 -19.03 -3.41
N ASN A 261 7.89 -19.26 -4.27
CA ASN A 261 6.84 -18.29 -4.57
C ASN A 261 6.25 -17.67 -3.30
N ASN A 262 6.22 -16.33 -3.27
CA ASN A 262 5.65 -15.55 -2.18
C ASN A 262 6.37 -15.66 -0.83
N LEU A 263 7.57 -16.28 -0.78
CA LEU A 263 8.43 -16.30 0.40
C LEU A 263 9.72 -15.53 0.09
N ASN A 264 9.83 -14.32 0.60
CA ASN A 264 10.95 -13.41 0.35
C ASN A 264 11.82 -13.28 1.61
N PHE A 265 13.14 -13.38 1.42
CA PHE A 265 14.15 -13.04 2.41
C PHE A 265 14.89 -11.80 1.95
N LYS A 266 15.06 -10.85 2.84
CA LYS A 266 15.78 -9.60 2.57
C LYS A 266 16.79 -9.35 3.69
N ILE A 267 18.01 -9.01 3.31
CA ILE A 267 19.04 -8.46 4.20
C ILE A 267 19.29 -7.03 3.77
N GLY A 268 19.25 -6.12 4.73
CA GLY A 268 19.47 -4.69 4.52
C GLY A 268 20.61 -4.18 5.40
N ALA A 269 21.23 -3.10 4.94
CA ALA A 269 22.11 -2.26 5.72
C ALA A 269 21.69 -0.81 5.51
N SER A 270 21.56 -0.06 6.57
CA SER A 270 21.18 1.35 6.51
C SER A 270 22.04 2.21 7.42
N TYR A 271 22.22 3.45 7.00
CA TYR A 271 22.75 4.52 7.82
C TYR A 271 21.79 5.69 7.78
N ARG A 272 21.45 6.21 8.95
CA ARG A 272 20.54 7.34 9.07
C ARG A 272 21.06 8.37 10.05
N THR A 273 20.78 9.63 9.76
CA THR A 273 20.86 10.74 10.71
C THR A 273 19.47 11.32 10.90
N LEU A 274 19.11 11.58 12.14
CA LEU A 274 17.81 12.11 12.55
C LEU A 274 18.04 13.35 13.39
N GLU A 275 17.36 14.42 13.04
CA GLU A 275 17.34 15.68 13.81
C GLU A 275 15.94 16.27 13.80
N SER A 276 15.59 17.10 14.76
CA SER A 276 14.32 17.82 14.68
C SER A 276 14.29 18.74 13.47
N ALA A 277 13.17 18.76 12.77
CA ALA A 277 12.93 19.73 11.71
C ALA A 277 12.44 21.10 12.22
N SER A 278 12.01 21.17 13.49
CA SER A 278 11.57 22.40 14.18
C SER A 278 12.00 22.39 15.66
N PRO A 279 13.30 22.60 15.96
CA PRO A 279 13.85 22.43 17.31
C PRO A 279 13.19 23.30 18.40
N GLU A 280 12.60 24.41 18.02
CA GLU A 280 11.91 25.32 18.94
C GLU A 280 10.60 24.72 19.51
N THR A 281 9.91 23.89 18.72
CA THR A 281 8.63 23.28 19.09
C THR A 281 8.76 21.82 19.48
N PHE A 282 9.73 21.12 18.90
CA PHE A 282 9.94 19.69 19.05
C PHE A 282 11.43 19.39 19.01
N ASN A 283 11.97 18.61 19.95
CA ASN A 283 13.36 18.18 19.92
C ASN A 283 13.51 16.67 20.19
N LEU A 284 14.60 16.11 19.69
CA LEU A 284 14.99 14.70 19.84
C LEU A 284 16.13 14.51 20.85
N ASP A 285 16.40 15.53 21.67
CA ASP A 285 17.54 15.57 22.57
C ASP A 285 17.59 14.34 23.49
N TYR A 286 18.79 13.88 23.74
CA TYR A 286 19.08 12.82 24.70
C TYR A 286 20.35 13.11 25.50
N TRP A 287 20.43 12.52 26.68
CA TRP A 287 21.56 12.68 27.56
C TRP A 287 22.72 11.81 27.08
N VAL A 288 23.87 12.43 26.79
CA VAL A 288 25.15 11.75 26.62
C VAL A 288 25.81 11.57 27.97
N ASP A 289 25.76 12.61 28.81
CA ASP A 289 26.19 12.62 30.18
C ASP A 289 25.25 13.53 30.98
N LYS A 290 24.40 12.91 31.79
CA LYS A 290 23.38 13.64 32.58
C LYS A 290 23.99 14.39 33.76
N GLU A 291 25.08 13.84 34.34
CA GLU A 291 25.74 14.49 35.50
C GLU A 291 26.42 15.78 35.07
N ASN A 292 27.05 15.79 33.91
CA ASN A 292 27.73 16.95 33.35
C ASN A 292 26.80 17.81 32.46
N ASN A 293 25.50 17.51 32.39
CA ASN A 293 24.51 18.22 31.59
C ASN A 293 24.85 18.26 30.08
N ILE A 294 25.46 17.20 29.55
CA ILE A 294 25.83 17.10 28.14
C ILE A 294 24.70 16.40 27.38
N LYS A 295 24.13 17.09 26.39
CA LYS A 295 23.06 16.59 25.53
C LYS A 295 23.53 16.51 24.07
N LYS A 296 22.90 15.64 23.31
CA LYS A 296 23.00 15.58 21.85
C LYS A 296 21.61 15.70 21.23
N ALA A 297 21.48 16.49 20.16
CA ALA A 297 20.21 16.79 19.51
C ALA A 297 19.95 15.96 18.24
N ASP A 298 20.98 15.33 17.73
CA ASP A 298 20.91 14.46 16.55
C ASP A 298 21.24 13.01 16.90
N VAL A 299 20.69 12.10 16.14
CA VAL A 299 20.96 10.65 16.25
C VAL A 299 21.56 10.18 14.95
N SER A 300 22.76 9.61 15.01
CA SER A 300 23.40 8.93 13.89
C SER A 300 23.39 7.43 14.15
N GLN A 301 22.91 6.63 13.19
CA GLN A 301 22.71 5.20 13.42
C GLN A 301 22.92 4.34 12.19
N SER A 302 23.83 3.37 12.30
CA SER A 302 23.99 2.23 11.39
C SER A 302 23.16 1.05 11.88
N GLU A 303 22.44 0.42 10.97
CA GLU A 303 21.57 -0.71 11.26
C GLU A 303 21.73 -1.80 10.18
N ILE A 304 21.72 -3.04 10.60
CA ILE A 304 21.59 -4.20 9.72
C ILE A 304 20.25 -4.84 10.03
N ASP A 305 19.46 -5.12 9.02
CA ASP A 305 18.15 -5.74 9.14
C ASP A 305 18.05 -7.05 8.35
N PHE A 306 17.31 -7.98 8.91
CA PHE A 306 16.88 -9.20 8.25
C PHE A 306 15.35 -9.27 8.27
N THR A 307 14.76 -9.41 7.08
CA THR A 307 13.31 -9.44 6.91
C THR A 307 12.88 -10.70 6.20
N VAL A 308 11.86 -11.35 6.74
CA VAL A 308 11.14 -12.45 6.08
C VAL A 308 9.73 -11.96 5.78
N THR A 309 9.33 -12.05 4.51
CA THR A 309 7.96 -11.74 4.08
C THR A 309 7.36 -12.98 3.43
N TYR A 310 6.21 -13.42 3.92
CA TYR A 310 5.45 -14.53 3.35
C TYR A 310 4.02 -14.10 3.03
N THR A 311 3.65 -14.24 1.76
CA THR A 311 2.33 -13.82 1.25
C THR A 311 1.63 -15.01 0.56
N PRO A 312 1.13 -16.00 1.35
CA PRO A 312 0.49 -17.17 0.78
C PRO A 312 -0.69 -16.80 -0.10
N ASN A 313 -0.83 -17.53 -1.22
CA ASN A 313 -1.89 -17.34 -2.21
C ASN A 313 -1.89 -15.98 -2.94
N ARG A 314 -0.86 -15.16 -2.77
CA ARG A 314 -0.68 -13.94 -3.55
C ARG A 314 -0.50 -14.31 -5.02
N LYS A 315 -1.28 -13.67 -5.88
CA LYS A 315 -1.23 -13.84 -7.34
C LYS A 315 -0.69 -12.57 -7.97
N THR A 316 0.33 -12.72 -8.80
CA THR A 316 1.00 -11.59 -9.45
C THR A 316 1.10 -11.79 -10.97
N ILE A 317 1.21 -10.69 -11.71
CA ILE A 317 1.48 -10.65 -13.15
C ILE A 317 2.77 -9.88 -13.37
N GLY A 318 3.61 -10.37 -14.28
CA GLY A 318 4.88 -9.76 -14.66
C GLY A 318 6.09 -10.52 -14.14
N TYR A 319 7.21 -10.35 -14.85
CA TYR A 319 8.48 -11.05 -14.59
C TYR A 319 9.57 -10.09 -14.12
N GLY A 320 9.29 -8.80 -14.12
CA GLY A 320 10.25 -7.76 -13.80
C GLY A 320 10.56 -7.64 -12.31
N VAL A 321 11.37 -6.64 -11.99
CA VAL A 321 11.70 -6.30 -10.60
C VAL A 321 10.45 -5.93 -9.79
N GLU A 322 9.45 -5.33 -10.43
CA GLU A 322 8.11 -5.10 -9.87
C GLU A 322 7.11 -6.05 -10.53
N ARG A 323 6.15 -6.53 -9.75
CA ARG A 323 5.03 -7.36 -10.20
C ARG A 323 3.72 -6.69 -9.82
N ASN A 324 2.75 -6.76 -10.70
CA ASN A 324 1.40 -6.27 -10.42
C ASN A 324 0.59 -7.34 -9.69
N GLU A 325 -0.14 -6.97 -8.67
CA GLU A 325 -1.02 -7.86 -7.95
C GLU A 325 -2.34 -8.05 -8.69
N VAL A 326 -2.82 -9.29 -8.74
CA VAL A 326 -4.12 -9.63 -9.36
C VAL A 326 -5.27 -9.47 -8.38
N THR A 327 -4.99 -9.67 -7.09
CA THR A 327 -5.97 -9.56 -6.01
C THR A 327 -5.29 -9.11 -4.73
N ASP A 328 -6.02 -8.39 -3.89
CA ASP A 328 -5.62 -7.96 -2.55
C ASP A 328 -6.05 -8.94 -1.44
N VAL A 329 -6.68 -10.06 -1.83
CA VAL A 329 -7.21 -11.06 -0.88
C VAL A 329 -6.19 -12.16 -0.65
N TYR A 330 -5.11 -11.82 0.06
CA TYR A 330 -4.10 -12.76 0.54
C TYR A 330 -3.56 -12.33 1.89
N SER A 331 -3.11 -13.30 2.68
CA SER A 331 -2.47 -13.04 3.97
C SER A 331 -1.07 -12.49 3.77
N THR A 332 -0.62 -11.61 4.66
CA THR A 332 0.75 -11.13 4.70
C THR A 332 1.33 -11.37 6.08
N LEU A 333 2.44 -12.10 6.14
CA LEU A 333 3.26 -12.26 7.33
C LEU A 333 4.59 -11.57 7.08
N PHE A 334 5.03 -10.77 8.03
CA PHE A 334 6.26 -10.02 7.96
C PHE A 334 6.98 -10.14 9.30
N LEU A 335 8.20 -10.64 9.30
CA LEU A 335 9.08 -10.70 10.46
C LEU A 335 10.34 -9.91 10.16
N ASN A 336 10.66 -8.96 11.02
CA ASN A 336 11.87 -8.17 10.92
C ASN A 336 12.69 -8.29 12.20
N TYR A 337 13.99 -8.47 12.02
CA TYR A 337 15.00 -8.32 13.06
C TYR A 337 16.01 -7.27 12.61
N SER A 338 16.22 -6.26 13.44
CA SER A 338 17.21 -5.21 13.18
C SER A 338 18.21 -5.12 14.33
N LYS A 339 19.46 -4.83 13.98
CA LYS A 339 20.54 -4.59 14.94
C LYS A 339 21.22 -3.26 14.65
N GLY A 340 21.10 -2.34 15.58
CA GLY A 340 21.88 -1.11 15.61
C GLY A 340 23.30 -1.38 16.12
N ILE A 341 24.30 -0.78 15.48
CA ILE A 341 25.72 -1.02 15.76
C ILE A 341 26.38 0.31 16.12
N LYS A 342 26.74 0.46 17.40
CA LYS A 342 27.46 1.65 17.89
C LYS A 342 28.88 1.70 17.32
N GLY A 343 29.33 2.92 16.98
CA GLY A 343 30.68 3.21 16.49
C GLY A 343 30.89 2.95 14.99
N LEU A 344 29.97 2.25 14.31
CA LEU A 344 30.03 2.09 12.87
C LEU A 344 29.51 3.37 12.19
N PHE A 345 30.34 4.07 11.42
CA PHE A 345 30.05 5.39 10.85
C PHE A 345 29.56 6.40 11.90
N ASP A 346 30.23 6.45 13.05
CA ASP A 346 29.90 7.32 14.19
C ASP A 346 28.49 7.12 14.76
N SER A 347 28.00 5.89 14.70
CA SER A 347 26.68 5.53 15.21
C SER A 347 26.64 5.55 16.73
N ASP A 348 25.55 6.06 17.29
CA ASP A 348 25.42 6.39 18.70
C ASP A 348 25.04 5.20 19.58
N PHE A 349 24.24 4.23 19.08
CA PHE A 349 23.58 3.23 19.92
C PHE A 349 23.79 1.79 19.45
N ASN A 350 23.84 0.88 20.46
CA ASN A 350 23.65 -0.55 20.26
C ASN A 350 22.24 -0.93 20.72
N TYR A 351 21.49 -1.54 19.83
CA TYR A 351 20.17 -2.07 20.14
C TYR A 351 19.80 -3.24 19.24
N GLN A 352 18.73 -3.92 19.61
CA GLN A 352 18.10 -4.93 18.78
C GLN A 352 16.60 -4.63 18.71
N LYS A 353 16.00 -4.85 17.56
CA LYS A 353 14.56 -4.68 17.37
C LYS A 353 13.99 -5.91 16.71
N VAL A 354 12.91 -6.44 17.27
CA VAL A 354 12.14 -7.54 16.70
C VAL A 354 10.73 -7.05 16.45
N GLN A 355 10.22 -7.28 15.27
CA GLN A 355 8.88 -6.84 14.89
C GLN A 355 8.21 -7.93 14.05
N PHE A 356 6.94 -8.18 14.34
CA PHE A 356 6.09 -9.10 13.61
C PHE A 356 4.82 -8.37 13.18
N TYR A 357 4.43 -8.57 11.93
CA TYR A 357 3.21 -8.01 11.33
C TYR A 357 2.45 -9.13 10.64
N TYR A 358 1.15 -9.18 10.86
CA TYR A 358 0.24 -10.11 10.21
C TYR A 358 -1.01 -9.39 9.72
N ARG A 359 -1.30 -9.51 8.43
CA ARG A 359 -2.53 -9.00 7.82
C ARG A 359 -3.31 -10.15 7.22
N GLN A 360 -4.59 -10.25 7.57
CA GLN A 360 -5.50 -11.30 7.12
C GLN A 360 -6.77 -10.69 6.55
N PRO A 361 -6.95 -10.67 5.22
CA PRO A 361 -8.25 -10.45 4.61
C PRO A 361 -9.10 -11.72 4.66
N MET A 362 -10.37 -11.60 5.01
CA MET A 362 -11.32 -12.70 5.11
C MET A 362 -12.63 -12.33 4.42
N LEU A 363 -13.15 -13.26 3.62
CA LEU A 363 -14.51 -13.18 3.09
C LEU A 363 -15.45 -13.91 4.07
N ILE A 364 -16.39 -13.18 4.67
CA ILE A 364 -17.32 -13.74 5.67
C ILE A 364 -18.66 -14.02 4.98
N GLY A 365 -18.67 -15.02 4.11
CA GLY A 365 -19.86 -15.45 3.40
C GLY A 365 -20.63 -14.28 2.78
N GLY A 366 -21.95 -14.24 3.00
CA GLY A 366 -22.82 -13.14 2.56
C GLY A 366 -22.71 -11.85 3.39
N LEU A 367 -21.78 -11.75 4.35
CA LEU A 367 -21.58 -10.58 5.22
C LEU A 367 -20.47 -9.66 4.76
N GLY A 368 -19.83 -9.94 3.61
CA GLY A 368 -18.81 -9.06 3.04
C GLY A 368 -17.38 -9.42 3.42
N ARG A 369 -16.50 -8.42 3.53
CA ARG A 369 -15.05 -8.60 3.69
C ARG A 369 -14.58 -7.98 5.00
N MET A 370 -13.76 -8.73 5.74
CA MET A 370 -13.08 -8.28 6.94
C MET A 370 -11.57 -8.25 6.69
N PHE A 371 -10.91 -7.21 7.18
CA PHE A 371 -9.46 -7.09 7.25
C PHE A 371 -9.05 -7.05 8.72
N THR A 372 -8.10 -7.88 9.07
CA THR A 372 -7.48 -7.87 10.40
C THR A 372 -5.99 -7.65 10.23
N THR A 373 -5.44 -6.67 10.93
CA THR A 373 -4.00 -6.41 10.99
C THR A 373 -3.55 -6.48 12.43
N PHE A 374 -2.55 -7.30 12.69
CA PHE A 374 -1.92 -7.46 14.00
C PHE A 374 -0.44 -7.17 13.88
N GLU A 375 0.10 -6.38 14.80
CA GLU A 375 1.51 -6.02 14.83
C GLU A 375 2.02 -6.05 16.27
N VAL A 376 3.21 -6.60 16.47
CA VAL A 376 3.92 -6.56 17.75
C VAL A 376 5.38 -6.21 17.51
N GLY A 377 5.97 -5.49 18.44
CA GLY A 377 7.36 -5.14 18.37
C GLY A 377 7.99 -4.90 19.72
N LYS A 378 9.31 -5.13 19.78
CA LYS A 378 10.13 -4.82 20.94
C LYS A 378 11.51 -4.33 20.53
N THR A 379 11.92 -3.24 21.15
CA THR A 379 13.27 -2.69 21.06
C THR A 379 14.02 -3.00 22.35
N PHE A 380 15.13 -3.71 22.23
CA PHE A 380 16.03 -4.06 23.33
C PHE A 380 17.23 -3.12 23.30
N GLY A 381 17.59 -2.57 24.43
CA GLY A 381 18.66 -1.59 24.59
C GLY A 381 18.14 -0.24 25.07
N GLU A 382 19.07 0.68 25.30
CA GLU A 382 18.76 2.05 25.66
C GLU A 382 18.87 2.91 24.41
N VAL A 383 17.77 3.51 24.00
CA VAL A 383 17.69 4.30 22.76
C VAL A 383 16.85 5.56 22.94
N PRO A 384 17.20 6.67 22.24
CA PRO A 384 16.45 7.90 22.29
C PRO A 384 15.15 7.83 21.46
N LEU A 385 14.32 8.89 21.54
CA LEU A 385 13.05 9.02 20.84
C LEU A 385 13.14 8.66 19.35
N GLY A 386 14.19 9.07 18.66
CA GLY A 386 14.39 8.80 17.23
C GLY A 386 14.47 7.33 16.83
N LEU A 387 14.77 6.45 17.79
CA LEU A 387 14.91 5.00 17.57
C LEU A 387 13.82 4.16 18.28
N LEU A 388 12.97 4.79 19.09
CA LEU A 388 11.81 4.16 19.71
C LEU A 388 10.66 3.98 18.71
N ASN A 389 9.69 3.16 19.09
CA ASN A 389 8.44 3.07 18.36
C ASN A 389 7.49 4.19 18.83
N VAL A 390 6.96 4.94 17.89
CA VAL A 390 5.91 5.94 18.12
C VAL A 390 4.62 5.41 17.53
N VAL A 391 3.55 5.36 18.34
CA VAL A 391 2.25 4.91 17.86
C VAL A 391 1.75 5.86 16.76
N PRO A 392 1.45 5.38 15.54
CA PRO A 392 1.24 6.23 14.39
C PRO A 392 -0.09 7.00 14.46
N GLY A 393 -0.04 8.27 14.81
CA GLY A 393 -1.18 9.21 14.74
C GLY A 393 -1.46 9.61 13.28
N ASN A 394 -2.69 10.01 13.01
CA ASN A 394 -3.13 10.42 11.68
C ASN A 394 -3.53 11.91 11.65
N GLN A 395 -2.61 12.76 11.30
CA GLN A 395 -2.81 14.20 11.13
C GLN A 395 -3.18 14.55 9.67
N SER A 396 -4.27 13.91 9.17
CA SER A 396 -4.79 14.16 7.83
C SER A 396 -6.32 14.07 7.80
N TYR A 397 -6.94 14.68 6.81
CA TYR A 397 -8.38 14.54 6.55
C TYR A 397 -8.75 13.18 5.96
N PHE A 398 -7.76 12.34 5.62
CA PHE A 398 -8.01 11.04 5.04
C PHE A 398 -7.65 9.90 6.00
N THR A 399 -8.39 8.81 5.87
CA THR A 399 -8.06 7.54 6.53
C THR A 399 -6.78 6.98 5.90
N ILE A 400 -5.77 6.73 6.73
CA ILE A 400 -4.49 6.12 6.35
C ILE A 400 -4.41 4.75 7.02
N GLU A 401 -4.04 3.73 6.25
CA GLU A 401 -3.86 2.36 6.78
C GLU A 401 -2.83 2.33 7.91
N ASN A 402 -3.03 1.46 8.88
CA ASN A 402 -2.15 1.23 10.02
C ASN A 402 -1.89 2.47 10.90
N THR A 403 -2.77 3.47 10.87
CA THR A 403 -2.71 4.65 11.74
C THR A 403 -3.94 4.75 12.64
N TYR A 404 -3.82 5.50 13.74
CA TYR A 404 -4.92 5.83 14.64
C TYR A 404 -5.50 7.19 14.27
N SER A 405 -6.82 7.24 14.10
CA SER A 405 -7.51 8.41 13.55
C SER A 405 -7.55 9.60 14.50
N LEU A 406 -7.40 9.33 15.80
CA LEU A 406 -7.61 10.30 16.90
C LEU A 406 -6.37 10.56 17.74
N LEU A 407 -5.23 9.93 17.40
CA LEU A 407 -3.95 10.21 18.06
C LEU A 407 -3.20 11.34 17.37
N ASP A 408 -2.62 12.20 18.18
CA ASP A 408 -1.65 13.18 17.76
C ASP A 408 -0.26 12.56 17.57
N TYR A 409 0.64 13.27 16.88
CA TYR A 409 2.03 12.83 16.73
C TYR A 409 2.73 12.81 18.09
N TYR A 410 3.39 11.69 18.40
CA TYR A 410 4.12 11.45 19.65
C TYR A 410 3.25 11.42 20.91
N GLU A 411 1.94 11.20 20.77
CA GLU A 411 1.07 11.04 21.95
C GLU A 411 1.45 9.78 22.75
N PHE A 412 1.80 8.70 22.06
CA PHE A 412 2.32 7.48 22.69
C PHE A 412 3.65 7.06 22.10
N VAL A 413 4.62 6.78 23.00
CA VAL A 413 5.96 6.30 22.70
C VAL A 413 6.20 4.99 23.44
N THR A 414 6.72 3.98 22.76
CA THR A 414 6.88 2.64 23.32
C THR A 414 8.20 2.00 22.90
N ASP A 415 8.74 1.12 23.73
CA ASP A 415 9.78 0.16 23.32
C ASP A 415 9.22 -1.25 23.12
N THR A 416 8.05 -1.52 23.71
CA THR A 416 7.30 -2.77 23.55
C THR A 416 5.85 -2.44 23.23
N TYR A 417 5.29 -3.04 22.18
CA TYR A 417 3.91 -2.77 21.79
C TYR A 417 3.23 -3.96 21.12
N ALA A 418 1.91 -3.95 21.18
CA ALA A 418 1.03 -4.80 20.39
C ALA A 418 -0.15 -3.98 19.88
N SER A 419 -0.45 -4.06 18.59
CA SER A 419 -1.55 -3.35 17.96
C SER A 419 -2.46 -4.31 17.19
N LEU A 420 -3.75 -3.98 17.15
CA LEU A 420 -4.76 -4.73 16.41
C LEU A 420 -5.68 -3.74 15.69
N HIS A 421 -5.81 -3.89 14.39
CA HIS A 421 -6.76 -3.16 13.57
C HIS A 421 -7.72 -4.15 12.92
N VAL A 422 -9.01 -3.92 13.06
CA VAL A 422 -10.06 -4.72 12.42
C VAL A 422 -10.98 -3.78 11.67
N GLU A 423 -11.22 -4.07 10.41
CA GLU A 423 -12.19 -3.36 9.58
C GLU A 423 -13.10 -4.37 8.88
N HIS A 424 -14.41 -4.16 8.95
CA HIS A 424 -15.39 -4.99 8.28
C HIS A 424 -16.26 -4.16 7.33
N ASN A 425 -16.21 -4.49 6.05
CA ASN A 425 -17.08 -3.93 5.02
C ASN A 425 -18.19 -4.94 4.72
N PHE A 426 -19.41 -4.62 5.12
CA PHE A 426 -20.60 -5.46 4.91
C PHE A 426 -21.12 -5.45 3.48
N ASN A 427 -20.49 -4.66 2.62
CA ASN A 427 -20.82 -4.58 1.18
C ASN A 427 -22.29 -4.24 0.87
N GLY A 428 -22.90 -3.40 1.69
CA GLY A 428 -24.29 -2.98 1.54
C GLY A 428 -25.33 -3.99 2.04
N LYS A 429 -24.94 -4.98 2.82
CA LYS A 429 -25.84 -6.04 3.32
C LYS A 429 -27.05 -5.49 4.07
N PHE A 430 -26.84 -4.48 4.91
CA PHE A 430 -27.89 -3.83 5.69
C PHE A 430 -28.45 -2.62 4.92
N PHE A 431 -27.62 -1.79 4.33
CA PHE A 431 -28.03 -0.58 3.59
C PHE A 431 -28.89 -0.90 2.38
N SER A 432 -28.74 -2.05 1.75
CA SER A 432 -29.60 -2.49 0.64
C SER A 432 -31.08 -2.70 1.06
N ARG A 433 -31.39 -2.81 2.35
CA ARG A 433 -32.75 -2.90 2.88
C ARG A 433 -33.45 -1.53 2.94
N ILE A 434 -32.68 -0.43 2.94
CA ILE A 434 -33.20 0.94 2.98
C ILE A 434 -33.29 1.44 1.53
N PRO A 435 -34.50 1.79 1.01
CA PRO A 435 -34.69 2.09 -0.40
C PRO A 435 -33.76 3.18 -0.94
N LEU A 436 -33.54 4.26 -0.18
CA LEU A 436 -32.65 5.36 -0.57
C LEU A 436 -31.18 4.90 -0.64
N PHE A 437 -30.69 4.19 0.37
CA PHE A 437 -29.29 3.73 0.44
C PHE A 437 -29.01 2.69 -0.64
N ARG A 438 -29.98 1.80 -0.90
CA ARG A 438 -29.91 0.85 -2.01
C ARG A 438 -29.83 1.56 -3.37
N LYS A 439 -30.61 2.62 -3.58
CA LYS A 439 -30.59 3.40 -4.83
C LYS A 439 -29.23 4.08 -5.03
N LEU A 440 -28.61 4.57 -3.97
CA LEU A 440 -27.30 5.20 -3.98
C LEU A 440 -26.14 4.18 -3.94
N ASN A 441 -26.46 2.89 -3.76
CA ASN A 441 -25.49 1.80 -3.60
C ASN A 441 -24.49 2.02 -2.46
N LEU A 442 -24.95 2.61 -1.35
CA LEU A 442 -24.10 2.86 -0.19
C LEU A 442 -23.73 1.56 0.52
N ARG A 443 -22.55 1.56 1.12
CA ARG A 443 -22.00 0.40 1.86
C ARG A 443 -21.64 0.82 3.27
N GLU A 444 -22.05 0.00 4.22
CA GLU A 444 -21.67 0.16 5.64
C GLU A 444 -20.34 -0.49 5.93
N ILE A 445 -19.54 0.20 6.72
CA ILE A 445 -18.21 -0.24 7.17
C ILE A 445 -18.13 0.00 8.67
N VAL A 446 -17.55 -0.92 9.41
CA VAL A 446 -17.23 -0.73 10.82
C VAL A 446 -15.77 -1.04 11.05
N GLY A 447 -15.15 -0.34 11.99
CA GLY A 447 -13.76 -0.50 12.33
C GLY A 447 -13.52 -0.43 13.83
N ALA A 448 -12.49 -1.12 14.28
CA ALA A 448 -11.95 -1.02 15.63
C ALA A 448 -10.42 -1.11 15.56
N LYS A 449 -9.75 -0.29 16.35
CA LYS A 449 -8.29 -0.28 16.45
C LYS A 449 -7.91 -0.21 17.91
N ALA A 450 -6.89 -0.96 18.29
CA ALA A 450 -6.39 -0.98 19.65
C ALA A 450 -4.86 -1.07 19.66
N VAL A 451 -4.24 -0.45 20.65
CA VAL A 451 -2.82 -0.59 20.93
C VAL A 451 -2.58 -0.64 22.42
N TRP A 452 -1.72 -1.55 22.81
CA TRP A 452 -1.10 -1.66 24.10
C TRP A 452 0.39 -1.47 23.95
N GLY A 453 1.05 -0.87 24.94
CA GLY A 453 2.49 -0.75 24.94
C GLY A 453 3.07 -0.33 26.28
N GLU A 454 4.37 -0.51 26.38
CA GLU A 454 5.18 -0.13 27.54
C GLU A 454 6.44 0.62 27.06
N ILE A 455 7.02 1.36 27.98
CA ILE A 455 8.32 1.99 27.81
C ILE A 455 9.14 1.81 29.08
N SER A 456 10.40 1.41 28.92
CA SER A 456 11.29 1.18 30.06
C SER A 456 11.79 2.48 30.67
N ASP A 457 12.00 2.48 31.99
CA ASP A 457 12.56 3.62 32.73
C ASP A 457 13.92 4.08 32.17
N LYS A 458 14.71 3.18 31.62
CA LYS A 458 16.01 3.49 31.01
C LYS A 458 15.86 4.39 29.78
N ASN A 459 14.88 4.11 28.91
CA ASN A 459 14.60 4.94 27.75
C ASN A 459 14.04 6.30 28.16
N ILE A 460 13.21 6.34 29.22
CA ILE A 460 12.71 7.59 29.80
C ILE A 460 13.88 8.40 30.39
N ALA A 461 14.77 7.77 31.15
CA ALA A 461 15.90 8.43 31.78
C ALA A 461 16.93 8.98 30.76
N LEU A 462 17.05 8.34 29.60
CA LEU A 462 17.92 8.78 28.51
C LEU A 462 17.36 10.04 27.81
N SER A 463 16.03 10.26 27.85
CA SER A 463 15.40 11.38 27.16
C SER A 463 15.77 12.72 27.78
N ALA A 464 16.12 13.67 26.93
CA ALA A 464 16.16 15.11 27.22
C ALA A 464 15.24 15.89 26.26
N SER A 465 14.37 15.15 25.52
CA SER A 465 13.36 15.69 24.62
C SER A 465 12.26 16.44 25.41
N ASN A 466 11.63 17.40 24.75
CA ASN A 466 10.44 18.07 25.28
C ASN A 466 9.14 17.24 25.09
N ILE A 467 9.25 16.03 24.53
CA ILE A 467 8.14 15.08 24.44
C ILE A 467 8.07 14.23 25.72
N ASN A 468 6.91 14.22 26.33
CA ASN A 468 6.65 13.30 27.43
C ASN A 468 6.47 11.87 26.89
N TYR A 469 7.29 10.94 27.35
CA TYR A 469 7.16 9.54 26.99
C TYR A 469 6.02 8.91 27.78
N VAL A 470 4.89 8.77 27.15
CA VAL A 470 3.71 8.08 27.69
C VAL A 470 3.49 6.83 26.86
N ALA A 471 3.34 5.70 27.53
CA ALA A 471 2.97 4.45 26.86
C ALA A 471 1.50 4.10 27.17
N PRO A 472 0.76 3.49 26.21
CA PRO A 472 -0.60 3.05 26.44
C PRO A 472 -0.63 1.72 27.23
N SER A 473 -0.19 1.78 28.49
CA SER A 473 -0.14 0.60 29.40
C SER A 473 -1.53 0.05 29.73
N ASN A 474 -2.54 0.91 29.80
CA ASN A 474 -3.92 0.54 29.59
C ASN A 474 -4.21 0.61 28.11
N VAL A 475 -4.90 -0.35 27.55
CA VAL A 475 -5.15 -0.43 26.11
C VAL A 475 -5.81 0.87 25.61
N TYR A 476 -5.15 1.55 24.67
CA TYR A 476 -5.80 2.58 23.88
C TYR A 476 -6.65 1.91 22.80
N TYR A 477 -7.87 2.39 22.60
CA TYR A 477 -8.70 1.92 21.49
C TYR A 477 -9.59 3.02 20.91
N GLU A 478 -9.90 2.88 19.64
CA GLU A 478 -10.87 3.67 18.90
C GLU A 478 -11.77 2.76 18.06
N TYR A 479 -12.98 3.23 17.78
CA TYR A 479 -13.92 2.53 16.90
C TYR A 479 -14.50 3.49 15.88
N SER A 480 -14.93 2.96 14.75
CA SER A 480 -15.44 3.77 13.65
C SER A 480 -16.66 3.15 12.97
N VAL A 481 -17.49 4.02 12.43
CA VAL A 481 -18.57 3.65 11.49
C VAL A 481 -18.36 4.45 10.22
N GLY A 482 -18.36 3.76 9.09
CA GLY A 482 -18.13 4.36 7.79
C GLY A 482 -19.27 4.14 6.82
N VAL A 483 -19.45 5.10 5.94
CA VAL A 483 -20.32 5.01 4.78
C VAL A 483 -19.45 5.07 3.53
N GLY A 484 -19.38 3.95 2.84
CA GLY A 484 -18.62 3.79 1.61
C GLY A 484 -19.48 3.87 0.36
N ASN A 485 -18.79 3.88 -0.80
CA ASN A 485 -19.40 3.92 -2.11
C ASN A 485 -20.19 5.21 -2.42
N ILE A 486 -19.93 6.30 -1.72
CA ILE A 486 -20.49 7.62 -2.00
C ILE A 486 -19.99 8.06 -3.37
N PHE A 487 -20.89 8.37 -4.29
CA PHE A 487 -20.58 8.62 -5.71
C PHE A 487 -19.69 7.52 -6.36
N LYS A 488 -19.70 6.30 -5.79
CA LYS A 488 -18.95 5.11 -6.22
C LYS A 488 -17.41 5.15 -5.98
N VAL A 489 -16.90 6.21 -5.39
CA VAL A 489 -15.45 6.43 -5.19
C VAL A 489 -15.09 6.95 -3.81
N PHE A 490 -16.03 7.49 -3.05
CA PHE A 490 -15.76 8.09 -1.76
C PHE A 490 -16.25 7.22 -0.60
N ARG A 491 -15.54 7.37 0.52
CA ARG A 491 -15.92 6.86 1.83
C ARG A 491 -15.76 7.97 2.86
N ILE A 492 -16.64 7.99 3.85
CA ILE A 492 -16.55 8.85 5.03
C ILE A 492 -16.60 7.95 6.26
N ASP A 493 -15.64 8.13 7.16
CA ASP A 493 -15.54 7.43 8.43
C ASP A 493 -15.74 8.39 9.59
N PHE A 494 -16.57 8.00 10.53
CA PHE A 494 -16.79 8.65 11.82
C PHE A 494 -16.09 7.82 12.88
N SER A 495 -15.12 8.39 13.58
CA SER A 495 -14.30 7.68 14.56
C SER A 495 -14.47 8.28 15.94
N TRP A 496 -14.52 7.44 16.96
CA TRP A 496 -14.65 7.81 18.38
C TRP A 496 -13.53 7.18 19.19
N ARG A 497 -12.98 7.96 20.11
CA ARG A 497 -11.98 7.52 21.08
C ARG A 497 -12.67 6.81 22.23
N GLY A 498 -12.24 5.57 22.55
CA GLY A 498 -12.86 4.74 23.57
C GLY A 498 -12.17 4.79 24.93
N SER A 499 -10.86 5.08 24.94
CA SER A 499 -10.04 5.19 26.17
C SER A 499 -9.16 6.42 26.12
N TYR A 500 -8.52 6.80 27.23
CA TYR A 500 -7.67 8.00 27.34
C TYR A 500 -8.39 9.29 26.91
N ARG A 501 -9.67 9.41 27.20
CA ARG A 501 -10.53 10.50 26.72
C ARG A 501 -10.27 11.83 27.44
N ASP A 502 -9.76 11.76 28.68
CA ASP A 502 -9.56 12.89 29.56
C ASP A 502 -8.13 13.44 29.51
N VAL A 503 -7.30 12.93 28.60
CA VAL A 503 -5.95 13.49 28.36
C VAL A 503 -6.10 14.90 27.78
N PRO A 504 -5.31 15.89 28.28
CA PRO A 504 -5.38 17.25 27.77
C PRO A 504 -5.20 17.29 26.24
N ASN A 505 -6.08 18.04 25.57
CA ASN A 505 -6.12 18.19 24.10
C ASN A 505 -6.43 16.91 23.32
N ALA A 506 -6.93 15.84 23.96
CA ALA A 506 -7.28 14.60 23.27
C ALA A 506 -8.41 14.82 22.26
N ASN A 507 -8.18 14.40 21.04
CA ASN A 507 -9.22 14.32 20.02
C ASN A 507 -10.15 13.15 20.34
N ASN A 508 -11.40 13.39 20.70
CA ASN A 508 -12.36 12.36 21.05
C ASN A 508 -13.26 11.92 19.89
N PHE A 509 -13.28 12.69 18.82
CA PHE A 509 -14.07 12.43 17.62
C PHE A 509 -13.38 13.01 16.39
N ALA A 510 -13.42 12.26 15.28
CA ALA A 510 -12.96 12.76 13.97
C ALA A 510 -13.83 12.23 12.84
N ILE A 511 -13.88 13.02 11.76
CA ILE A 511 -14.45 12.63 10.47
C ILE A 511 -13.30 12.58 9.48
N LYS A 512 -13.12 11.43 8.82
CA LYS A 512 -12.08 11.24 7.82
C LYS A 512 -12.65 10.69 6.52
N GLY A 513 -12.08 11.11 5.40
CA GLY A 513 -12.45 10.61 4.08
C GLY A 513 -11.51 9.50 3.60
N ALA A 514 -11.94 8.74 2.62
CA ALA A 514 -11.08 7.88 1.83
C ALA A 514 -11.55 7.85 0.38
N PHE A 515 -10.60 7.69 -0.53
CA PHE A 515 -10.88 7.40 -1.93
C PHE A 515 -10.66 5.92 -2.19
N GLY A 516 -11.53 5.29 -2.97
CA GLY A 516 -11.35 3.92 -3.39
C GLY A 516 -12.29 3.57 -4.54
N PHE A 517 -11.75 2.90 -5.54
CA PHE A 517 -12.55 2.28 -6.59
C PHE A 517 -12.91 0.87 -6.10
N HIS A 518 -14.18 0.64 -5.82
CA HIS A 518 -14.69 -0.68 -5.48
C HIS A 518 -15.51 -1.21 -6.66
N PHE A 519 -14.97 -2.20 -7.32
CA PHE A 519 -15.64 -2.93 -8.40
C PHE A 519 -16.56 -4.01 -7.86
#